data_750e594aa066d623992b1dc94f7946e3
#
_entry.id   750e594aa066d623992b1dc94f7946e3
#
_cell.length_a   1.000
_cell.length_b   1.000
_cell.length_c   1.000
_cell.angle_alpha   90.00
_cell.angle_beta   90.00
_cell.angle_gamma   90.00
#
_symmetry.space_group_name_H-M   'P 1'
#
loop_
_entity.id
_entity.type
_entity.pdbx_description
1 polymer ?
#
loop_
_entity_poly.entity_id
_entity_poly.type
_entity_poly.pdbx_seq_one_letter_code
_entity_poly.pdbx_strand_id
1 'polypeptide(L)'
;MSGTVNCTFDLTKDGKQAGYLKVGDSTNNSGWTTYNVPIISIKNGDGPRALVLAGNHGDEYEGQIAATTLSRELKPDQIKGQVIIIPCLSQEASRGGTRHWPDGVNFNRIFPGNEDGPVSSKLAYYLTHELFPKVDAVMDIHSGGRGHVFIPCSHMVWAKDEKQRAKMLKSMLAWNSSYSMIFPEQPSTN
;
A
#
# COMPACT_ATOMS: atom_id res chain seq x y z
N MET A 1 -14.11 18.95 -4.74
CA MET A 1 -13.05 17.94 -4.87
C MET A 1 -11.99 18.30 -3.85
N SER A 2 -12.07 17.71 -2.69
CA SER A 2 -11.02 17.83 -1.68
C SER A 2 -9.91 16.90 -2.15
N GLY A 3 -8.82 17.39 -2.64
CA GLY A 3 -7.90 16.39 -3.06
C GLY A 3 -6.46 16.85 -3.01
N THR A 4 -5.88 16.73 -1.83
CA THR A 4 -4.42 16.76 -1.69
C THR A 4 -3.75 15.59 -2.42
N VAL A 5 -4.52 14.50 -2.74
CA VAL A 5 -4.04 13.33 -3.49
C VAL A 5 -4.97 13.05 -4.67
N ASN A 6 -4.40 12.97 -5.87
CA ASN A 6 -5.15 12.70 -7.11
C ASN A 6 -4.58 11.51 -7.87
N CYS A 7 -5.43 10.54 -8.25
CA CYS A 7 -5.07 9.48 -9.19
C CYS A 7 -5.09 10.01 -10.62
N THR A 8 -4.05 9.73 -11.42
CA THR A 8 -3.92 10.24 -12.79
C THR A 8 -4.79 9.50 -13.82
N PHE A 9 -5.49 8.46 -13.42
CA PHE A 9 -6.42 7.70 -14.26
C PHE A 9 -7.64 7.23 -13.44
N ASP A 10 -8.65 6.75 -14.16
CA ASP A 10 -9.89 6.27 -13.58
C ASP A 10 -9.77 4.80 -13.15
N LEU A 11 -9.74 4.55 -11.84
CA LEU A 11 -9.66 3.21 -11.25
C LEU A 11 -10.87 2.31 -11.57
N THR A 12 -11.97 2.86 -12.09
CA THR A 12 -13.19 2.09 -12.37
C THR A 12 -13.19 1.41 -13.74
N LYS A 13 -12.28 1.82 -14.64
CA LYS A 13 -12.21 1.30 -16.01
C LYS A 13 -11.58 -0.09 -16.06
N ASP A 14 -12.14 -0.96 -16.89
CA ASP A 14 -11.57 -2.26 -17.21
C ASP A 14 -10.28 -2.15 -18.01
N GLY A 15 -9.49 -3.20 -17.95
CA GLY A 15 -8.18 -3.29 -18.58
C GLY A 15 -7.04 -3.02 -17.59
N LYS A 16 -5.85 -2.80 -18.13
CA LYS A 16 -4.65 -2.50 -17.38
C LYS A 16 -4.25 -1.04 -17.57
N GLN A 17 -4.20 -0.31 -16.49
CA GLN A 17 -3.84 1.10 -16.45
C GLN A 17 -2.70 1.32 -15.48
N ALA A 18 -1.80 2.25 -15.80
CA ALA A 18 -0.70 2.64 -14.95
C ALA A 18 -0.58 4.17 -14.90
N GLY A 19 -0.22 4.69 -13.75
CA GLY A 19 -0.06 6.11 -13.51
C GLY A 19 0.43 6.39 -12.11
N TYR A 20 -0.04 7.49 -11.54
CA TYR A 20 0.43 7.96 -10.25
C TYR A 20 -0.71 8.44 -9.36
N LEU A 21 -0.56 8.23 -8.06
CA LEU A 21 -1.18 9.08 -7.05
C LEU A 21 -0.28 10.30 -6.89
N LYS A 22 -0.79 11.46 -7.24
CA LYS A 22 -0.09 12.74 -7.10
C LYS A 22 -0.44 13.33 -5.74
N VAL A 23 0.54 13.44 -4.86
CA VAL A 23 0.40 14.07 -3.55
C VAL A 23 1.03 15.45 -3.62
N GLY A 24 0.20 16.49 -3.52
CA GLY A 24 0.67 17.86 -3.52
C GLY A 24 1.39 18.21 -2.23
N ASP A 25 2.49 18.94 -2.36
CA ASP A 25 3.24 19.46 -1.21
C ASP A 25 3.71 20.88 -1.48
N SER A 26 3.91 21.64 -0.40
CA SER A 26 4.49 22.98 -0.44
C SER A 26 5.41 23.11 0.75
N THR A 27 6.68 23.26 0.49
CA THR A 27 7.72 23.39 1.52
C THR A 27 8.52 24.66 1.31
N ASN A 28 9.33 25.04 2.31
CA ASN A 28 10.27 26.16 2.17
C ASN A 28 11.31 25.96 1.06
N ASN A 29 11.55 24.70 0.67
CA ASN A 29 12.50 24.36 -0.40
C ASN A 29 11.85 24.32 -1.78
N SER A 30 10.53 24.11 -1.86
CA SER A 30 9.77 24.08 -3.12
C SER A 30 8.30 24.35 -2.86
N GLY A 31 7.78 25.44 -3.38
CA GLY A 31 6.37 25.83 -3.26
C GLY A 31 5.42 25.04 -4.14
N TRP A 32 5.93 24.19 -5.05
CA TRP A 32 5.14 23.49 -6.07
C TRP A 32 5.64 22.05 -6.28
N THR A 33 5.85 21.34 -5.18
CA THR A 33 6.30 19.94 -5.23
C THR A 33 5.11 19.00 -5.34
N THR A 34 5.26 17.96 -6.14
CA THR A 34 4.32 16.85 -6.22
C THR A 34 5.08 15.54 -6.06
N TYR A 35 4.73 14.75 -5.05
CA TYR A 35 5.19 13.38 -4.94
C TYR A 35 4.32 12.48 -5.81
N ASN A 36 4.97 11.68 -6.65
CA ASN A 36 4.32 10.77 -7.56
C ASN A 36 4.46 9.33 -7.05
N VAL A 37 3.41 8.78 -6.48
CA VAL A 37 3.39 7.39 -6.00
C VAL A 37 2.86 6.51 -7.12
N PRO A 38 3.64 5.55 -7.65
CA PRO A 38 3.20 4.71 -8.77
C PRO A 38 2.01 3.84 -8.35
N ILE A 39 1.01 3.78 -9.20
CA ILE A 39 -0.17 2.95 -9.02
C ILE A 39 -0.56 2.28 -10.33
N ILE A 40 -0.90 1.01 -10.26
CA ILE A 40 -1.38 0.21 -11.39
C ILE A 40 -2.72 -0.38 -11.01
N SER A 41 -3.67 -0.34 -11.94
CA SER A 41 -4.96 -1.04 -11.83
C SER A 41 -5.07 -2.07 -12.94
N ILE A 42 -5.41 -3.29 -12.57
CA ILE A 42 -5.72 -4.39 -13.48
C ILE A 42 -7.13 -4.82 -13.15
N LYS A 43 -8.07 -4.62 -14.06
CA LYS A 43 -9.50 -4.85 -13.81
C LYS A 43 -10.13 -5.64 -14.95
N ASN A 44 -10.97 -6.62 -14.60
CA ASN A 44 -11.76 -7.41 -15.54
C ASN A 44 -13.16 -7.66 -14.97
N GLY A 45 -14.08 -6.76 -15.33
CA GLY A 45 -15.47 -6.79 -14.90
C GLY A 45 -15.68 -6.62 -13.38
N ASP A 46 -16.85 -7.02 -12.93
CA ASP A 46 -17.22 -6.98 -11.51
C ASP A 46 -16.69 -8.20 -10.76
N GLY A 47 -16.28 -7.98 -9.51
CA GLY A 47 -15.74 -9.02 -8.66
C GLY A 47 -14.96 -8.46 -7.49
N PRO A 48 -14.27 -9.33 -6.72
CA PRO A 48 -13.46 -8.92 -5.59
C PRO A 48 -12.34 -7.96 -6.00
N ARG A 49 -12.01 -7.04 -5.10
CA ARG A 49 -10.94 -6.04 -5.29
C ARG A 49 -9.84 -6.26 -4.26
N ALA A 50 -8.62 -6.39 -4.73
CA ALA A 50 -7.44 -6.53 -3.89
C ALA A 50 -6.49 -5.35 -4.10
N LEU A 51 -5.88 -4.89 -3.01
CA LEU A 51 -4.82 -3.89 -3.02
C LEU A 51 -3.52 -4.52 -2.55
N VAL A 52 -2.48 -4.39 -3.35
CA VAL A 52 -1.12 -4.83 -3.02
C VAL A 52 -0.26 -3.59 -2.83
N LEU A 53 0.30 -3.45 -1.64
CA LEU A 53 1.21 -2.38 -1.26
C LEU A 53 2.63 -2.92 -1.09
N ALA A 54 3.62 -2.13 -1.44
CA ALA A 54 5.02 -2.37 -1.13
C ALA A 54 5.78 -1.04 -1.00
N GLY A 55 7.00 -1.09 -0.44
CA GLY A 55 7.82 0.10 -0.24
C GLY A 55 7.24 1.07 0.78
N ASN A 56 6.50 0.57 1.75
CA ASN A 56 6.10 1.27 2.96
C ASN A 56 7.36 1.76 3.69
N HIS A 57 8.35 0.87 3.84
CA HIS A 57 9.73 1.20 4.17
C HIS A 57 10.59 1.14 2.91
N GLY A 58 11.42 2.14 2.71
CA GLY A 58 12.14 2.29 1.44
C GLY A 58 13.27 1.27 1.23
N ASP A 59 13.88 0.77 2.28
CA ASP A 59 14.98 -0.20 2.24
C ASP A 59 14.53 -1.67 2.11
N GLU A 60 13.21 -1.92 2.08
CA GLU A 60 12.62 -3.25 1.94
C GLU A 60 12.31 -3.53 0.46
N TYR A 61 13.34 -3.93 -0.30
CA TYR A 61 13.26 -4.00 -1.76
C TYR A 61 12.51 -5.20 -2.31
N GLU A 62 12.45 -6.31 -1.60
CA GLU A 62 11.86 -7.58 -2.06
C GLU A 62 10.39 -7.40 -2.45
N GLY A 63 9.62 -6.71 -1.59
CA GLY A 63 8.22 -6.39 -1.87
C GLY A 63 8.06 -5.46 -3.07
N GLN A 64 8.94 -4.47 -3.22
CA GLN A 64 8.91 -3.53 -4.34
C GLN A 64 9.20 -4.23 -5.67
N ILE A 65 10.17 -5.14 -5.69
CA ILE A 65 10.51 -5.96 -6.86
C ILE A 65 9.35 -6.90 -7.20
N ALA A 66 8.83 -7.62 -6.20
CA ALA A 66 7.70 -8.54 -6.38
C ALA A 66 6.45 -7.84 -6.92
N ALA A 67 6.05 -6.72 -6.31
CA ALA A 67 4.89 -5.94 -6.74
C ALA A 67 5.09 -5.33 -8.15
N THR A 68 6.30 -4.87 -8.47
CA THR A 68 6.64 -4.37 -9.80
C THR A 68 6.56 -5.49 -10.84
N THR A 69 7.09 -6.66 -10.54
CA THR A 69 7.04 -7.84 -11.42
C THR A 69 5.59 -8.27 -11.64
N LEU A 70 4.82 -8.43 -10.55
CA LEU A 70 3.38 -8.73 -10.63
C LEU A 70 2.64 -7.71 -11.50
N SER A 71 2.94 -6.43 -11.32
CA SER A 71 2.31 -5.36 -12.11
C SER A 71 2.59 -5.44 -13.61
N ARG A 72 3.70 -6.04 -14.03
CA ARG A 72 4.06 -6.23 -15.44
C ARG A 72 3.45 -7.49 -16.03
N GLU A 73 3.48 -8.58 -15.29
CA GLU A 73 3.10 -9.92 -15.76
C GLU A 73 1.61 -10.17 -15.73
N LEU A 74 0.90 -9.68 -14.68
CA LEU A 74 -0.54 -9.91 -14.52
C LEU A 74 -1.33 -9.24 -15.63
N LYS A 75 -2.20 -10.02 -16.30
CA LYS A 75 -3.07 -9.55 -17.37
C LYS A 75 -4.52 -9.54 -16.91
N PRO A 76 -5.38 -8.67 -17.50
CA PRO A 76 -6.79 -8.60 -17.13
C PRO A 76 -7.55 -9.93 -17.31
N ASP A 77 -7.25 -10.69 -18.35
CA ASP A 77 -7.90 -11.97 -18.65
C ASP A 77 -7.56 -13.11 -17.65
N GLN A 78 -6.56 -12.91 -16.81
CA GLN A 78 -6.17 -13.85 -15.76
C GLN A 78 -6.91 -13.64 -14.43
N ILE A 79 -7.72 -12.60 -14.31
CA ILE A 79 -8.42 -12.25 -13.07
C ILE A 79 -9.91 -12.01 -13.31
N LYS A 80 -10.69 -12.04 -12.24
CA LYS A 80 -12.05 -11.52 -12.18
C LYS A 80 -12.12 -10.49 -11.06
N GLY A 81 -12.66 -9.29 -11.35
CA GLY A 81 -12.66 -8.16 -10.42
C GLY A 81 -11.46 -7.26 -10.64
N GLN A 82 -10.74 -6.86 -9.59
CA GLN A 82 -9.68 -5.87 -9.69
C GLN A 82 -8.49 -6.16 -8.78
N VAL A 83 -7.29 -5.97 -9.31
CA VAL A 83 -6.05 -5.90 -8.53
C VAL A 83 -5.44 -4.52 -8.70
N ILE A 84 -5.33 -3.78 -7.61
CA ILE A 84 -4.65 -2.48 -7.53
C ILE A 84 -3.27 -2.73 -6.92
N ILE A 85 -2.22 -2.19 -7.52
CA ILE A 85 -0.84 -2.40 -7.06
C ILE A 85 -0.17 -1.04 -6.88
N ILE A 86 0.37 -0.80 -5.70
CA ILE A 86 1.25 0.32 -5.39
C ILE A 86 2.63 -0.27 -5.08
N PRO A 87 3.53 -0.39 -6.07
CA PRO A 87 4.77 -1.14 -5.93
C PRO A 87 5.81 -0.42 -5.07
N CYS A 88 5.68 0.87 -4.86
CA CYS A 88 6.59 1.63 -4.01
C CYS A 88 5.88 2.86 -3.46
N LEU A 89 5.51 2.82 -2.18
CA LEU A 89 4.85 3.93 -1.50
C LEU A 89 5.78 5.14 -1.34
N SER A 90 7.05 4.93 -0.97
CA SER A 90 8.04 5.99 -0.83
C SER A 90 9.22 5.78 -1.79
N GLN A 91 9.17 6.42 -2.95
CA GLN A 91 10.28 6.35 -3.91
C GLN A 91 11.57 7.01 -3.39
N GLU A 92 11.45 8.10 -2.67
CA GLU A 92 12.60 8.82 -2.12
C GLU A 92 13.31 7.99 -1.05
N ALA A 93 12.56 7.38 -0.13
CA ALA A 93 13.12 6.47 0.87
C ALA A 93 13.77 5.25 0.20
N SER A 94 13.14 4.72 -0.85
CA SER A 94 13.67 3.60 -1.63
C SER A 94 15.00 3.98 -2.32
N ARG A 95 15.07 5.12 -2.99
CA ARG A 95 16.31 5.62 -3.62
C ARG A 95 17.40 5.88 -2.59
N GLY A 96 17.04 6.41 -1.44
CA GLY A 96 17.97 6.64 -0.33
C GLY A 96 18.36 5.36 0.42
N GLY A 97 17.66 4.26 0.17
CA GLY A 97 17.80 3.02 0.92
C GLY A 97 17.57 3.21 2.41
N THR A 98 16.59 4.01 2.77
CA THR A 98 16.23 4.32 4.16
C THR A 98 14.90 3.69 4.53
N ARG A 99 14.77 3.31 5.80
CA ARG A 99 13.52 2.78 6.33
C ARG A 99 12.43 3.86 6.37
N HIS A 100 12.79 5.03 6.86
CA HIS A 100 11.85 6.14 7.05
C HIS A 100 11.72 6.99 5.80
N TRP A 101 10.57 7.63 5.69
CA TRP A 101 10.29 8.64 4.69
C TRP A 101 11.20 9.86 4.85
N PRO A 102 11.34 10.73 3.81
CA PRO A 102 12.20 11.91 3.87
C PRO A 102 11.86 12.89 4.99
N ASP A 103 10.60 12.91 5.43
CA ASP A 103 10.13 13.68 6.59
C ASP A 103 10.48 13.02 7.96
N GLY A 104 11.24 11.92 7.95
CA GLY A 104 11.66 11.18 9.13
C GLY A 104 10.62 10.22 9.70
N VAL A 105 9.47 10.10 9.05
CA VAL A 105 8.31 9.36 9.56
C VAL A 105 8.41 7.86 9.22
N ASN A 106 8.08 7.01 10.19
CA ASN A 106 7.75 5.62 9.94
C ASN A 106 6.29 5.53 9.46
N PHE A 107 6.10 5.27 8.16
CA PHE A 107 4.77 5.29 7.55
C PHE A 107 3.76 4.34 8.22
N ASN A 108 4.22 3.20 8.72
CA ASN A 108 3.38 2.25 9.48
C ASN A 108 2.92 2.76 10.87
N ARG A 109 3.25 3.97 11.26
CA ARG A 109 2.89 4.54 12.57
C ARG A 109 1.99 5.76 12.48
N ILE A 110 1.63 6.17 11.26
CA ILE A 110 0.91 7.42 11.04
C ILE A 110 -0.54 7.26 10.57
N PHE A 111 -1.00 6.03 10.35
CA PHE A 111 -2.40 5.80 10.01
C PHE A 111 -3.32 6.20 11.17
N PRO A 112 -4.47 6.83 10.89
CA PRO A 112 -5.13 7.00 9.58
C PRO A 112 -4.60 8.17 8.74
N GLY A 113 -3.62 8.94 9.20
CA GLY A 113 -3.10 10.12 8.52
C GLY A 113 -3.93 11.39 8.81
N ASN A 114 -3.53 12.47 8.16
CA ASN A 114 -4.18 13.77 8.24
C ASN A 114 -4.11 14.45 6.87
N GLU A 115 -5.23 14.93 6.35
CA GLU A 115 -5.35 15.60 5.05
C GLU A 115 -4.48 16.86 4.96
N ASP A 116 -4.33 17.57 6.07
CA ASP A 116 -3.55 18.81 6.16
C ASP A 116 -2.11 18.60 6.64
N GLY A 117 -1.71 17.33 6.82
CA GLY A 117 -0.40 16.98 7.32
C GLY A 117 0.72 17.00 6.25
N PRO A 118 1.93 16.53 6.61
CA PRO A 118 3.01 16.29 5.65
C PRO A 118 2.61 15.30 4.56
N VAL A 119 3.42 15.18 3.51
CA VAL A 119 3.17 14.30 2.35
C VAL A 119 2.85 12.85 2.75
N SER A 120 3.63 12.27 3.67
CA SER A 120 3.38 10.92 4.18
C SER A 120 2.01 10.81 4.83
N SER A 121 1.63 11.80 5.65
CA SER A 121 0.35 11.83 6.35
C SER A 121 -0.84 12.02 5.41
N LYS A 122 -0.71 12.87 4.38
CA LYS A 122 -1.72 13.03 3.32
C LYS A 122 -1.96 11.74 2.56
N LEU A 123 -0.88 11.02 2.23
CA LEU A 123 -1.00 9.73 1.56
C LEU A 123 -1.66 8.67 2.45
N ALA A 124 -1.29 8.58 3.73
CA ALA A 124 -1.92 7.68 4.70
C ALA A 124 -3.42 7.99 4.85
N TYR A 125 -3.79 9.27 4.89
CA TYR A 125 -5.19 9.70 4.92
C TYR A 125 -5.96 9.24 3.68
N TYR A 126 -5.41 9.46 2.49
CA TYR A 126 -6.02 9.02 1.23
C TYR A 126 -6.19 7.49 1.19
N LEU A 127 -5.16 6.74 1.57
CA LEU A 127 -5.26 5.28 1.63
C LEU A 127 -6.38 4.85 2.56
N THR A 128 -6.44 5.43 3.76
CA THR A 128 -7.42 5.06 4.80
C THR A 128 -8.85 5.41 4.41
N HIS A 129 -9.08 6.61 3.89
CA HIS A 129 -10.44 7.12 3.71
C HIS A 129 -10.97 6.98 2.28
N GLU A 130 -10.06 6.88 1.28
CA GLU A 130 -10.47 6.84 -0.12
C GLU A 130 -10.20 5.49 -0.80
N LEU A 131 -9.11 4.79 -0.47
CA LEU A 131 -8.74 3.58 -1.20
C LEU A 131 -9.12 2.30 -0.45
N PHE A 132 -8.80 2.18 0.84
CA PHE A 132 -9.13 0.98 1.64
C PHE A 132 -10.61 0.65 1.67
N PRO A 133 -11.55 1.62 1.78
CA PRO A 133 -12.97 1.31 1.74
C PRO A 133 -13.49 0.75 0.40
N LYS A 134 -12.70 0.88 -0.67
CA LYS A 134 -13.07 0.45 -2.02
C LYS A 134 -12.55 -0.95 -2.37
N VAL A 135 -11.82 -1.60 -1.46
CA VAL A 135 -11.22 -2.92 -1.69
C VAL A 135 -11.65 -3.93 -0.64
N ASP A 136 -11.66 -5.20 -1.01
CA ASP A 136 -12.05 -6.31 -0.13
C ASP A 136 -10.88 -6.86 0.69
N ALA A 137 -9.66 -6.70 0.19
CA ALA A 137 -8.44 -7.15 0.86
C ALA A 137 -7.28 -6.19 0.59
N VAL A 138 -6.44 -6.00 1.60
CA VAL A 138 -5.18 -5.25 1.51
C VAL A 138 -4.04 -6.17 1.92
N MET A 139 -2.99 -6.19 1.12
CA MET A 139 -1.74 -6.91 1.39
C MET A 139 -0.61 -5.89 1.34
N ASP A 140 0.14 -5.75 2.43
CA ASP A 140 1.32 -4.90 2.52
C ASP A 140 2.55 -5.79 2.63
N ILE A 141 3.44 -5.72 1.63
CA ILE A 141 4.59 -6.61 1.53
C ILE A 141 5.80 -5.92 2.15
N HIS A 142 6.31 -6.53 3.20
CA HIS A 142 7.49 -6.10 3.92
C HIS A 142 8.63 -7.10 3.79
N SER A 143 9.83 -6.66 4.18
CA SER A 143 11.00 -7.53 4.35
C SER A 143 11.89 -7.05 5.51
N GLY A 144 13.06 -7.65 5.68
CA GLY A 144 14.00 -7.28 6.74
C GLY A 144 14.81 -6.02 6.47
N GLY A 145 14.68 -5.41 5.30
CA GLY A 145 15.49 -4.27 4.89
C GLY A 145 16.98 -4.59 4.91
N ARG A 146 17.79 -3.61 5.28
CA ARG A 146 19.28 -3.77 5.29
C ARG A 146 19.81 -4.62 6.44
N GLY A 147 19.06 -4.76 7.51
CA GLY A 147 19.59 -5.28 8.79
C GLY A 147 19.11 -6.67 9.17
N HIS A 148 18.11 -7.22 8.51
CA HIS A 148 17.44 -8.44 8.95
C HIS A 148 17.11 -9.38 7.80
N VAL A 149 17.17 -10.66 8.06
CA VAL A 149 16.61 -11.71 7.20
C VAL A 149 15.36 -12.25 7.88
N PHE A 150 14.21 -12.08 7.26
CA PHE A 150 12.96 -12.65 7.73
C PHE A 150 12.65 -13.94 6.99
N ILE A 151 12.11 -14.91 7.72
CA ILE A 151 11.51 -16.09 7.10
C ILE A 151 10.26 -15.66 6.31
N PRO A 152 10.01 -16.23 5.13
CA PRO A 152 8.79 -15.94 4.38
C PRO A 152 7.56 -16.33 5.21
N CYS A 153 6.76 -15.34 5.57
CA CYS A 153 5.56 -15.55 6.37
C CYS A 153 4.46 -14.58 5.96
N SER A 154 3.23 -14.96 6.22
CA SER A 154 2.10 -14.04 6.24
C SER A 154 1.70 -13.74 7.68
N HIS A 155 1.25 -12.53 7.94
CA HIS A 155 0.77 -12.19 9.27
C HIS A 155 -0.47 -11.31 9.23
N MET A 156 -1.22 -11.34 10.32
CA MET A 156 -2.33 -10.43 10.58
C MET A 156 -2.36 -10.04 12.05
N VAL A 157 -2.95 -8.89 12.32
CA VAL A 157 -3.33 -8.51 13.69
C VAL A 157 -4.72 -9.04 13.97
N TRP A 158 -4.95 -9.53 15.18
CA TRP A 158 -6.25 -10.05 15.60
C TRP A 158 -7.28 -8.93 15.70
N ALA A 159 -8.18 -8.86 14.73
CA ALA A 159 -9.25 -7.88 14.72
C ALA A 159 -10.36 -8.24 15.71
N LYS A 160 -10.93 -7.24 16.42
CA LYS A 160 -12.07 -7.42 17.33
C LYS A 160 -13.33 -7.85 16.58
N ASP A 161 -13.60 -7.20 15.44
CA ASP A 161 -14.74 -7.56 14.60
C ASP A 161 -14.53 -8.95 14.00
N GLU A 162 -15.48 -9.84 14.26
CA GLU A 162 -15.41 -11.24 13.84
C GLU A 162 -15.45 -11.42 12.32
N LYS A 163 -16.25 -10.61 11.62
CA LYS A 163 -16.36 -10.69 10.15
C LYS A 163 -15.07 -10.21 9.49
N GLN A 164 -14.50 -9.11 9.99
CA GLN A 164 -13.21 -8.60 9.53
C GLN A 164 -12.11 -9.63 9.80
N ARG A 165 -12.05 -10.18 11.00
CA ARG A 165 -11.09 -11.22 11.38
C ARG A 165 -11.17 -12.45 10.47
N ALA A 166 -12.37 -12.94 10.17
CA ALA A 166 -12.56 -14.07 9.26
C ALA A 166 -12.06 -13.77 7.84
N LYS A 167 -12.32 -12.56 7.32
CA LYS A 167 -11.79 -12.11 6.02
C LYS A 167 -10.26 -12.04 6.02
N MET A 168 -9.66 -11.45 7.03
CA MET A 168 -8.20 -11.33 7.16
C MET A 168 -7.55 -12.71 7.24
N LEU A 169 -8.10 -13.63 8.06
CA LEU A 169 -7.62 -15.00 8.17
C LEU A 169 -7.68 -15.73 6.83
N LYS A 170 -8.80 -15.61 6.12
CA LYS A 170 -8.95 -16.20 4.78
C LYS A 170 -7.92 -15.66 3.80
N SER A 171 -7.67 -14.35 3.80
CA SER A 171 -6.66 -13.71 2.92
C SER A 171 -5.26 -14.17 3.28
N MET A 172 -4.92 -14.22 4.58
CA MET A 172 -3.63 -14.68 5.06
C MET A 172 -3.35 -16.14 4.65
N LEU A 173 -4.34 -17.02 4.81
CA LEU A 173 -4.20 -18.43 4.40
C LEU A 173 -4.13 -18.60 2.89
N ALA A 174 -4.87 -17.78 2.13
CA ALA A 174 -4.82 -17.80 0.66
C ALA A 174 -3.46 -17.34 0.10
N TRP A 175 -2.69 -16.55 0.85
CA TRP A 175 -1.32 -16.18 0.49
C TRP A 175 -0.36 -17.37 0.48
N ASN A 176 -0.70 -18.43 1.23
CA ASN A 176 0.00 -19.72 1.24
C ASN A 176 1.50 -19.62 1.56
N SER A 177 1.88 -18.74 2.48
CA SER A 177 3.24 -18.69 3.03
C SER A 177 3.55 -19.93 3.85
N SER A 178 4.84 -20.29 3.94
CA SER A 178 5.31 -21.42 4.77
C SER A 178 4.97 -21.25 6.25
N TYR A 179 4.87 -20.00 6.71
CA TYR A 179 4.51 -19.65 8.08
C TYR A 179 3.41 -18.61 8.08
N SER A 180 2.49 -18.74 9.05
CA SER A 180 1.45 -17.77 9.31
C SER A 180 1.51 -17.34 10.77
N MET A 181 1.49 -16.03 11.02
CA MET A 181 1.57 -15.45 12.36
C MET A 181 0.35 -14.59 12.65
N ILE A 182 -0.19 -14.71 13.84
CA ILE A 182 -1.28 -13.88 14.31
C ILE A 182 -0.78 -13.11 15.53
N PHE A 183 -0.78 -11.78 15.43
CA PHE A 183 -0.42 -10.90 16.53
C PHE A 183 -1.68 -10.48 17.29
N PRO A 184 -1.62 -10.40 18.63
CA PRO A 184 -2.69 -9.79 19.40
C PRO A 184 -2.85 -8.33 18.99
N GLU A 185 -4.05 -7.79 19.15
CA GLU A 185 -4.27 -6.35 19.01
C GLU A 185 -3.32 -5.60 19.94
N GLN A 186 -2.54 -4.69 19.37
CA GLN A 186 -1.71 -3.82 20.19
C GLN A 186 -2.61 -2.77 20.84
N PRO A 187 -2.46 -2.49 22.14
CA PRO A 187 -3.12 -1.34 22.74
C PRO A 187 -2.78 -0.10 21.93
N SER A 188 -3.80 0.68 21.55
CA SER A 188 -3.55 1.99 20.96
C SER A 188 -2.69 2.79 21.93
N THR A 189 -1.45 3.04 21.57
CA THR A 189 -0.65 4.05 22.28
C THR A 189 -1.26 5.39 21.91
N ASN A 190 -2.10 5.92 22.82
CA ASN A 190 -2.57 7.29 22.78
C ASN A 190 -1.39 8.25 22.92
#